data_93486e7c3ed8855e8625f39016eb416e
#
_entry.id   93486e7c3ed8855e8625f39016eb416e
#
_cell.length_a   1.000
_cell.length_b   1.000
_cell.length_c   1.000
_cell.angle_alpha   90.00
_cell.angle_beta   90.00
_cell.angle_gamma   90.00
#
_symmetry.space_group_name_H-M   'P 1'
#
loop_
_entity.id
_entity.type
_entity.pdbx_description
1 polymer ?
#
loop_
_entity_poly.entity_id
_entity_poly.type
_entity_poly.pdbx_seq_one_letter_code
_entity_poly.pdbx_strand_id
1 'polypeptide(L)'
;MTASLRVKNDKYYVVLTHTTDGKKNQTWISTGLSVTGNEGKARQIMLDMLGEKPEQAAPHDILFSDAVRRWLEDVRHRVDEVTYQGYEVQARAHILPYFDDLQIRLCDVDGETLQTYINVKAKFGRSDGHGGLSAVSLRQHKNVLNQTLKLAQRDGLIQTNPANLVVMPHAAQFTGTFYTEAQMRDLLTAVKNERLYPIIYVTALYGLRRSEVLGLKWDSINFAMQTLTIRHTVARVTKVVEKNKTKNASSFRSFPLTDDAVRLFKILLQQEQYYRNHFGKDYIDNDYVFTWEDGHPYSPDYVSHTFHKLLKKYDLPHIRFHDLRHPYVKHTTKKYNSEKQKTQATKIDLIAWVFRFCIFNYSKRSWTL
;
A
#
# COMPACT_ATOMS: atom_id res chain seq x y z
N MET A 1 -44.41 9.14 31.00
CA MET A 1 -44.60 9.11 29.55
C MET A 1 -43.62 8.07 28.98
N THR A 2 -44.05 7.16 28.10
CA THR A 2 -43.13 6.18 27.45
C THR A 2 -43.32 6.29 25.95
N ALA A 3 -42.24 6.05 25.20
CA ALA A 3 -42.30 6.02 23.76
C ALA A 3 -41.87 4.64 23.22
N SER A 4 -42.42 4.25 22.09
CA SER A 4 -42.03 3.04 21.37
C SER A 4 -42.05 3.29 19.87
N LEU A 5 -41.14 2.64 19.15
CA LEU A 5 -41.12 2.71 17.70
C LEU A 5 -42.02 1.62 17.13
N ARG A 6 -42.90 1.96 16.21
CA ARG A 6 -43.81 1.04 15.52
C ARG A 6 -43.73 1.23 14.00
N VAL A 7 -44.01 0.16 13.27
CA VAL A 7 -44.08 0.19 11.81
C VAL A 7 -45.51 0.11 11.38
N LYS A 8 -45.94 1.02 10.48
CA LYS A 8 -47.26 0.99 9.84
C LYS A 8 -47.14 1.53 8.41
N ASN A 9 -47.71 0.81 7.43
CA ASN A 9 -47.67 1.17 6.00
C ASN A 9 -46.25 1.48 5.51
N ASP A 10 -45.27 0.59 5.81
CA ASP A 10 -43.89 0.68 5.43
C ASP A 10 -43.15 1.96 5.92
N LYS A 11 -43.68 2.58 7.00
CA LYS A 11 -43.07 3.76 7.64
C LYS A 11 -42.96 3.56 9.13
N TYR A 12 -41.95 4.23 9.75
CA TYR A 12 -41.78 4.28 11.17
C TYR A 12 -42.70 5.36 11.81
N TYR A 13 -43.30 5.00 12.94
CA TYR A 13 -44.11 5.86 13.81
C TYR A 13 -43.55 5.80 15.22
N VAL A 14 -43.51 6.96 15.89
CA VAL A 14 -43.29 7.06 17.33
C VAL A 14 -44.66 7.02 18.02
N VAL A 15 -44.84 6.06 18.93
CA VAL A 15 -46.04 5.93 19.73
C VAL A 15 -45.74 6.40 21.15
N LEU A 16 -46.27 7.55 21.50
CA LEU A 16 -46.18 8.12 22.85
C LEU A 16 -47.35 7.60 23.69
N THR A 17 -47.05 7.00 24.83
CA THR A 17 -48.08 6.50 25.78
C THR A 17 -48.04 7.35 27.06
N HIS A 18 -49.17 7.96 27.38
CA HIS A 18 -49.36 8.68 28.63
C HIS A 18 -50.45 8.00 29.42
N THR A 19 -50.33 8.00 30.74
CA THR A 19 -51.38 7.53 31.67
C THR A 19 -51.92 8.74 32.39
N THR A 20 -53.21 9.04 32.16
CA THR A 20 -53.95 10.10 32.85
C THR A 20 -55.19 9.45 33.49
N ASP A 21 -55.37 9.62 34.78
CA ASP A 21 -56.48 9.04 35.57
C ASP A 21 -56.66 7.52 35.38
N GLY A 22 -55.56 6.78 35.33
CA GLY A 22 -55.55 5.33 35.20
C GLY A 22 -55.86 4.81 33.77
N LYS A 23 -56.15 5.68 32.79
CA LYS A 23 -56.38 5.33 31.41
C LYS A 23 -55.12 5.59 30.58
N LYS A 24 -54.73 4.58 29.77
CA LYS A 24 -53.59 4.67 28.82
C LYS A 24 -54.07 5.29 27.51
N ASN A 25 -53.52 6.47 27.18
CA ASN A 25 -53.76 7.15 25.92
C ASN A 25 -52.50 7.00 25.03
N GLN A 26 -52.67 6.72 23.74
CA GLN A 26 -51.58 6.58 22.80
C GLN A 26 -51.70 7.61 21.68
N THR A 27 -50.60 8.33 21.43
CA THR A 27 -50.49 9.26 20.29
C THR A 27 -49.47 8.74 19.30
N TRP A 28 -49.89 8.56 18.05
CA TRP A 28 -49.07 8.07 16.97
C TRP A 28 -48.54 9.24 16.13
N ILE A 29 -47.23 9.40 16.06
CA ILE A 29 -46.56 10.46 15.30
C ILE A 29 -45.74 9.82 14.17
N SER A 30 -45.99 10.22 12.93
CA SER A 30 -45.23 9.74 11.79
C SER A 30 -43.82 10.35 11.78
N THR A 31 -42.80 9.53 11.62
CA THR A 31 -41.41 10.00 11.41
C THR A 31 -41.15 10.41 9.97
N GLY A 32 -42.05 10.10 9.04
CA GLY A 32 -41.83 10.29 7.60
C GLY A 32 -40.85 9.31 6.95
N LEU A 33 -40.15 8.48 7.75
CA LEU A 33 -39.08 7.58 7.28
C LEU A 33 -39.66 6.21 6.88
N SER A 34 -39.18 5.67 5.74
CA SER A 34 -39.43 4.28 5.31
C SER A 34 -38.63 3.30 6.18
N VAL A 35 -39.11 2.04 6.28
CA VAL A 35 -38.50 1.01 7.13
C VAL A 35 -37.09 0.64 6.69
N THR A 36 -36.81 0.64 5.36
CA THR A 36 -35.54 0.18 4.82
C THR A 36 -34.41 1.14 5.16
N GLY A 37 -33.45 0.70 6.01
CA GLY A 37 -32.22 1.42 6.33
C GLY A 37 -32.37 2.65 7.25
N ASN A 38 -33.57 2.96 7.78
CA ASN A 38 -33.83 4.17 8.56
C ASN A 38 -34.17 3.95 10.04
N GLU A 39 -33.99 2.73 10.56
CA GLU A 39 -34.31 2.44 11.97
C GLU A 39 -33.53 3.34 12.95
N GLY A 40 -32.25 3.55 12.73
CA GLY A 40 -31.42 4.42 13.57
C GLY A 40 -31.91 5.86 13.60
N LYS A 41 -32.32 6.42 12.44
CA LYS A 41 -32.86 7.78 12.35
C LYS A 41 -34.23 7.89 13.03
N ALA A 42 -35.09 6.89 12.85
CA ALA A 42 -36.41 6.85 13.48
C ALA A 42 -36.28 6.75 15.01
N ARG A 43 -35.30 5.98 15.52
CA ARG A 43 -34.99 5.87 16.94
C ARG A 43 -34.49 7.20 17.53
N GLN A 44 -33.66 7.94 16.76
CA GLN A 44 -33.17 9.25 17.16
C GLN A 44 -34.35 10.24 17.31
N ILE A 45 -35.28 10.30 16.35
CA ILE A 45 -36.47 11.14 16.40
C ILE A 45 -37.32 10.78 17.63
N MET A 46 -37.45 9.50 17.97
CA MET A 46 -38.19 9.03 19.14
C MET A 46 -37.54 9.55 20.45
N LEU A 47 -36.21 9.50 20.57
CA LEU A 47 -35.47 10.02 21.74
C LEU A 47 -35.59 11.53 21.86
N ASP A 48 -35.46 12.26 20.74
CA ASP A 48 -35.65 13.72 20.71
C ASP A 48 -37.05 14.14 21.15
N MET A 49 -38.08 13.35 20.78
CA MET A 49 -39.48 13.60 21.21
C MET A 49 -39.74 13.33 22.70
N LEU A 50 -38.97 12.42 23.30
CA LEU A 50 -39.04 12.17 24.77
C LEU A 50 -38.35 13.26 25.56
N GLY A 51 -37.59 14.16 24.91
CA GLY A 51 -36.72 15.10 25.60
C GLY A 51 -35.55 14.38 26.28
N GLU A 52 -35.45 13.07 26.07
CA GLU A 52 -34.27 12.30 26.42
C GLU A 52 -33.21 12.66 25.36
N LYS A 53 -32.31 13.59 25.70
CA LYS A 53 -31.02 13.56 25.05
C LYS A 53 -30.52 12.13 25.20
N PRO A 54 -30.04 11.48 24.11
CA PRO A 54 -29.44 10.17 24.27
C PRO A 54 -28.49 10.28 25.45
N GLU A 55 -28.75 9.45 26.49
CA GLU A 55 -27.91 9.40 27.68
C GLU A 55 -26.50 9.35 27.14
N GLN A 56 -25.79 10.49 27.25
CA GLN A 56 -24.38 10.51 26.84
C GLN A 56 -23.79 9.46 27.74
N ALA A 57 -23.47 8.27 27.11
CA ALA A 57 -22.70 7.26 27.79
C ALA A 57 -21.60 8.04 28.49
N ALA A 58 -21.54 7.96 29.83
CA ALA A 58 -20.63 8.75 30.64
C ALA A 58 -19.30 8.78 29.93
N PRO A 59 -18.69 9.95 29.67
CA PRO A 59 -17.52 10.05 28.82
C PRO A 59 -16.59 8.96 29.29
N HIS A 60 -16.44 7.91 28.45
CA HIS A 60 -15.55 6.81 28.77
C HIS A 60 -14.19 7.46 29.01
N ASP A 61 -13.73 7.42 30.25
CA ASP A 61 -12.48 8.06 30.71
C ASP A 61 -11.28 7.32 30.17
N ILE A 62 -11.28 7.14 28.83
CA ILE A 62 -10.21 6.45 28.11
C ILE A 62 -9.23 7.48 27.57
N LEU A 63 -7.95 7.18 27.68
CA LEU A 63 -6.90 7.97 27.07
C LEU A 63 -6.97 7.87 25.56
N PHE A 64 -6.58 8.93 24.87
CA PHE A 64 -6.50 8.90 23.40
C PHE A 64 -5.50 7.84 22.90
N SER A 65 -4.40 7.64 23.63
CA SER A 65 -3.43 6.57 23.32
C SER A 65 -4.05 5.18 23.40
N ASP A 66 -4.99 4.93 24.33
CA ASP A 66 -5.71 3.66 24.41
C ASP A 66 -6.71 3.49 23.26
N ALA A 67 -7.33 4.59 22.81
CA ALA A 67 -8.13 4.56 21.60
C ALA A 67 -7.30 4.21 20.35
N VAL A 68 -6.04 4.69 20.27
CA VAL A 68 -5.09 4.29 19.18
C VAL A 68 -4.76 2.80 19.28
N ARG A 69 -4.48 2.26 20.47
CA ARG A 69 -4.21 0.82 20.68
C ARG A 69 -5.41 -0.02 20.27
N ARG A 70 -6.61 0.35 20.72
CA ARG A 70 -7.85 -0.33 20.35
C ARG A 70 -8.09 -0.32 18.83
N TRP A 71 -7.82 0.82 18.17
CA TRP A 71 -7.91 0.90 16.71
C TRP A 71 -6.90 -0.02 16.00
N LEU A 72 -5.67 -0.12 16.51
CA LEU A 72 -4.66 -1.04 15.95
C LEU A 72 -5.12 -2.51 16.01
N GLU A 73 -5.74 -2.92 17.13
CA GLU A 73 -6.30 -4.27 17.26
C GLU A 73 -7.44 -4.50 16.27
N ASP A 74 -8.39 -3.55 16.14
CA ASP A 74 -9.52 -3.63 15.23
C ASP A 74 -9.07 -3.67 13.76
N VAL A 75 -8.10 -2.84 13.35
CA VAL A 75 -7.64 -2.77 11.96
C VAL A 75 -6.80 -3.97 11.53
N ARG A 76 -6.17 -4.67 12.47
CA ARG A 76 -5.31 -5.83 12.20
C ARG A 76 -6.01 -6.91 11.37
N HIS A 77 -7.29 -7.13 11.63
CA HIS A 77 -8.09 -8.15 10.94
C HIS A 77 -8.74 -7.67 9.64
N ARG A 78 -8.61 -6.36 9.31
CA ARG A 78 -9.28 -5.73 8.15
C ARG A 78 -8.34 -5.36 7.02
N VAL A 79 -7.04 -5.32 7.29
CA VAL A 79 -6.03 -4.94 6.30
C VAL A 79 -4.98 -6.04 6.12
N ASP A 80 -4.25 -5.96 5.03
CA ASP A 80 -3.12 -6.87 4.82
C ASP A 80 -1.96 -6.55 5.79
N GLU A 81 -1.14 -7.56 6.07
CA GLU A 81 -0.04 -7.50 7.05
C GLU A 81 0.95 -6.35 6.78
N VAL A 82 1.26 -6.06 5.51
CA VAL A 82 2.17 -4.95 5.14
C VAL A 82 1.57 -3.59 5.50
N THR A 83 0.27 -3.43 5.27
CA THR A 83 -0.47 -2.21 5.62
C THR A 83 -0.56 -2.06 7.14
N TYR A 84 -0.88 -3.16 7.85
CA TYR A 84 -0.93 -3.17 9.31
C TYR A 84 0.41 -2.76 9.93
N GLN A 85 1.52 -3.35 9.49
CA GLN A 85 2.86 -2.99 9.99
C GLN A 85 3.20 -1.51 9.71
N GLY A 86 2.77 -0.98 8.57
CA GLY A 86 2.92 0.45 8.30
C GLY A 86 2.21 1.32 9.35
N TYR A 87 1.00 0.95 9.76
CA TYR A 87 0.27 1.64 10.82
C TYR A 87 0.91 1.43 12.19
N GLU A 88 1.28 0.20 12.50
CA GLU A 88 1.89 -0.17 13.78
C GLU A 88 3.20 0.58 14.03
N VAL A 89 4.09 0.63 13.03
CA VAL A 89 5.37 1.37 13.13
C VAL A 89 5.12 2.84 13.42
N GLN A 90 4.18 3.48 12.73
CA GLN A 90 3.88 4.90 12.95
C GLN A 90 3.26 5.14 14.32
N ALA A 91 2.34 4.28 14.73
CA ALA A 91 1.69 4.40 16.02
C ALA A 91 2.72 4.19 17.15
N ARG A 92 3.48 3.10 17.15
CA ARG A 92 4.42 2.75 18.22
C ARG A 92 5.64 3.68 18.28
N ALA A 93 6.19 4.11 17.14
CA ALA A 93 7.38 4.94 17.14
C ALA A 93 7.11 6.43 17.39
N HIS A 94 5.90 6.91 17.07
CA HIS A 94 5.66 8.35 17.06
C HIS A 94 4.39 8.80 17.77
N ILE A 95 3.25 8.12 17.54
CA ILE A 95 1.95 8.59 18.03
C ILE A 95 1.78 8.23 19.49
N LEU A 96 1.90 6.95 19.83
CA LEU A 96 1.72 6.47 21.20
C LEU A 96 2.66 7.16 22.20
N PRO A 97 3.99 7.27 21.96
CA PRO A 97 4.86 7.94 22.94
C PRO A 97 4.45 9.39 23.21
N TYR A 98 4.02 10.12 22.18
CA TYR A 98 3.59 11.52 22.35
C TYR A 98 2.29 11.65 23.17
N PHE A 99 1.29 10.83 22.88
CA PHE A 99 0.00 10.92 23.57
C PHE A 99 -0.01 10.17 24.90
N ASP A 100 0.89 9.22 25.11
CA ASP A 100 1.14 8.62 26.43
C ASP A 100 1.74 9.66 27.40
N ASP A 101 2.71 10.47 26.93
CA ASP A 101 3.29 11.54 27.74
C ASP A 101 2.26 12.65 28.03
N LEU A 102 1.39 12.95 27.06
CA LEU A 102 0.38 14.00 27.19
C LEU A 102 -0.78 13.60 28.12
N GLN A 103 -1.04 12.31 28.32
CA GLN A 103 -2.12 11.75 29.16
C GLN A 103 -3.50 12.37 28.88
N ILE A 104 -3.77 12.78 27.64
CA ILE A 104 -5.03 13.42 27.24
C ILE A 104 -6.15 12.40 27.06
N ARG A 105 -7.35 12.72 27.58
CA ARG A 105 -8.53 11.88 27.37
C ARG A 105 -9.05 12.03 25.94
N LEU A 106 -9.67 10.98 25.43
CA LEU A 106 -10.22 10.95 24.07
C LEU A 106 -11.23 12.08 23.81
N CYS A 107 -12.09 12.38 24.81
CA CYS A 107 -13.09 13.43 24.70
C CYS A 107 -12.50 14.85 24.66
N ASP A 108 -11.29 15.04 25.16
CA ASP A 108 -10.61 16.33 25.24
C ASP A 108 -9.70 16.60 24.02
N VAL A 109 -9.57 15.62 23.12
CA VAL A 109 -8.78 15.78 21.88
C VAL A 109 -9.53 16.66 20.89
N ASP A 110 -8.95 17.81 20.61
CA ASP A 110 -9.46 18.77 19.64
C ASP A 110 -8.53 18.94 18.41
N GLY A 111 -8.91 19.83 17.49
CA GLY A 111 -8.13 20.11 16.29
C GLY A 111 -6.79 20.77 16.60
N GLU A 112 -6.69 21.58 17.66
CA GLU A 112 -5.48 22.27 18.09
C GLU A 112 -4.44 21.27 18.65
N THR A 113 -4.88 20.35 19.50
CA THR A 113 -4.05 19.26 20.03
C THR A 113 -3.42 18.44 18.91
N LEU A 114 -4.23 18.04 17.92
CA LEU A 114 -3.73 17.26 16.76
C LEU A 114 -2.82 18.11 15.87
N GLN A 115 -3.12 19.38 15.66
CA GLN A 115 -2.27 20.29 14.90
C GLN A 115 -0.91 20.49 15.57
N THR A 116 -0.90 20.65 16.89
CA THR A 116 0.33 20.75 17.68
C THR A 116 1.21 19.50 17.53
N TYR A 117 0.60 18.30 17.61
CA TYR A 117 1.31 17.05 17.33
C TYR A 117 1.96 17.06 15.94
N ILE A 118 1.21 17.42 14.90
CA ILE A 118 1.75 17.47 13.52
C ILE A 118 2.89 18.48 13.41
N ASN A 119 2.75 19.67 14.02
CA ASN A 119 3.77 20.71 14.00
C ASN A 119 5.06 20.29 14.75
N VAL A 120 4.92 19.62 15.90
CA VAL A 120 6.07 19.06 16.64
C VAL A 120 6.79 18.00 15.81
N LYS A 121 6.05 17.05 15.21
CA LYS A 121 6.65 16.00 14.38
C LYS A 121 7.22 16.55 13.06
N ALA A 122 6.70 17.66 12.55
CA ALA A 122 7.27 18.36 11.39
C ALA A 122 8.63 19.00 11.69
N LYS A 123 8.91 19.36 12.94
CA LYS A 123 10.18 19.98 13.34
C LYS A 123 11.19 19.01 13.93
N PHE A 124 10.72 18.04 14.72
CA PHE A 124 11.56 17.18 15.57
C PHE A 124 11.19 15.68 15.50
N GLY A 125 10.49 15.25 14.45
CA GLY A 125 9.88 13.93 14.42
C GLY A 125 10.80 12.78 13.99
N ARG A 126 12.03 13.02 13.52
CA ARG A 126 12.93 11.94 13.07
C ARG A 126 13.52 11.20 14.27
N SER A 127 13.53 9.87 14.17
CA SER A 127 14.10 9.00 15.22
C SER A 127 15.62 9.08 15.34
N ASP A 128 16.31 9.59 14.31
CA ASP A 128 17.76 9.84 14.34
C ASP A 128 18.12 11.20 15.00
N GLY A 129 17.14 11.97 15.47
CA GLY A 129 17.33 13.27 16.10
C GLY A 129 17.66 14.42 15.13
N HIS A 130 17.76 14.16 13.84
CA HIS A 130 18.15 15.15 12.82
C HIS A 130 16.96 15.72 12.06
N GLY A 131 16.15 16.56 12.72
CA GLY A 131 15.05 17.32 12.09
C GLY A 131 13.69 16.65 12.12
N GLY A 132 12.79 17.09 11.25
CA GLY A 132 11.40 16.70 11.22
C GLY A 132 11.04 15.62 10.23
N LEU A 133 9.81 15.14 10.33
CA LEU A 133 9.23 14.20 9.39
C LEU A 133 8.82 14.90 8.08
N SER A 134 8.91 14.16 6.98
CA SER A 134 8.42 14.64 5.68
C SER A 134 6.89 14.83 5.69
N ALA A 135 6.37 15.72 4.83
CA ALA A 135 4.93 15.89 4.66
C ALA A 135 4.21 14.59 4.27
N VAL A 136 4.89 13.67 3.58
CA VAL A 136 4.34 12.34 3.24
C VAL A 136 4.20 11.47 4.49
N SER A 137 5.23 11.42 5.35
CA SER A 137 5.16 10.70 6.63
C SER A 137 4.08 11.27 7.54
N LEU A 138 3.99 12.60 7.64
CA LEU A 138 2.96 13.28 8.43
C LEU A 138 1.54 12.97 7.94
N ARG A 139 1.33 12.84 6.62
CA ARG A 139 0.01 12.39 6.08
C ARG A 139 -0.33 10.98 6.54
N GLN A 140 0.65 10.10 6.64
CA GLN A 140 0.42 8.76 7.17
C GLN A 140 0.06 8.81 8.65
N HIS A 141 0.72 9.66 9.47
CA HIS A 141 0.33 9.89 10.86
C HIS A 141 -1.10 10.42 10.95
N LYS A 142 -1.43 11.47 10.17
CA LYS A 142 -2.80 12.00 10.12
C LYS A 142 -3.82 10.91 9.75
N ASN A 143 -3.47 9.98 8.85
CA ASN A 143 -4.35 8.87 8.51
C ASN A 143 -4.62 7.96 9.71
N VAL A 144 -3.59 7.59 10.50
CA VAL A 144 -3.77 6.80 11.72
C VAL A 144 -4.67 7.52 12.72
N LEU A 145 -4.38 8.79 13.02
CA LEU A 145 -5.19 9.62 13.93
C LEU A 145 -6.66 9.70 13.47
N ASN A 146 -6.86 9.97 12.17
CA ASN A 146 -8.19 10.07 11.59
C ASN A 146 -8.98 8.75 11.64
N GLN A 147 -8.33 7.62 11.39
CA GLN A 147 -8.99 6.31 11.46
C GLN A 147 -9.32 5.92 12.90
N THR A 148 -8.45 6.22 13.85
CA THR A 148 -8.72 6.06 15.30
C THR A 148 -9.96 6.84 15.71
N LEU A 149 -10.02 8.14 15.36
CA LEU A 149 -11.14 9.01 15.71
C LEU A 149 -12.43 8.64 14.97
N LYS A 150 -12.35 8.13 13.75
CA LYS A 150 -13.52 7.56 13.06
C LYS A 150 -14.07 6.33 13.77
N LEU A 151 -13.21 5.46 14.30
CA LEU A 151 -13.64 4.33 15.11
C LEU A 151 -14.32 4.82 16.39
N ALA A 152 -13.71 5.77 17.10
CA ALA A 152 -14.29 6.37 18.30
C ALA A 152 -15.64 7.05 18.04
N GLN A 153 -15.80 7.73 16.90
CA GLN A 153 -17.06 8.35 16.48
C GLN A 153 -18.12 7.30 16.16
N ARG A 154 -17.76 6.23 15.44
CA ARG A 154 -18.65 5.09 15.15
C ARG A 154 -19.16 4.44 16.44
N ASP A 155 -18.27 4.28 17.41
CA ASP A 155 -18.56 3.64 18.71
C ASP A 155 -19.27 4.59 19.68
N GLY A 156 -19.59 5.84 19.28
CA GLY A 156 -20.32 6.83 20.08
C GLY A 156 -19.49 7.48 21.19
N LEU A 157 -18.16 7.27 21.21
CA LEU A 157 -17.26 7.84 22.22
C LEU A 157 -16.99 9.34 22.02
N ILE A 158 -17.10 9.82 20.77
CA ILE A 158 -17.02 11.23 20.40
C ILE A 158 -18.09 11.56 19.36
N GLN A 159 -18.54 12.81 19.32
CA GLN A 159 -19.58 13.26 18.39
C GLN A 159 -18.99 13.68 17.04
N THR A 160 -17.85 14.33 17.06
CA THR A 160 -17.18 14.86 15.85
C THR A 160 -15.74 14.40 15.78
N ASN A 161 -15.19 14.29 14.54
CA ASN A 161 -13.82 13.91 14.33
C ASN A 161 -12.93 15.15 14.16
N PRO A 162 -12.10 15.52 15.14
CA PRO A 162 -11.27 16.72 15.09
C PRO A 162 -10.11 16.62 14.10
N ALA A 163 -9.73 15.43 13.63
CA ALA A 163 -8.68 15.27 12.61
C ALA A 163 -9.02 15.93 11.26
N ASN A 164 -10.31 16.24 11.02
CA ASN A 164 -10.74 16.97 9.83
C ASN A 164 -10.24 18.42 9.81
N LEU A 165 -10.01 19.04 10.99
CA LEU A 165 -9.55 20.42 11.14
C LEU A 165 -8.03 20.57 10.94
N VAL A 166 -7.27 19.46 10.92
CA VAL A 166 -5.81 19.47 10.85
C VAL A 166 -5.34 19.90 9.46
N VAL A 167 -4.51 20.93 9.40
CA VAL A 167 -3.86 21.42 8.19
C VAL A 167 -2.50 20.73 8.00
N MET A 168 -2.27 20.19 6.81
CA MET A 168 -1.02 19.48 6.52
C MET A 168 0.01 20.40 5.87
N PRO A 169 1.32 20.22 6.19
CA PRO A 169 2.37 20.95 5.48
C PRO A 169 2.35 20.61 3.99
N HIS A 170 2.70 21.60 3.18
CA HIS A 170 2.82 21.40 1.73
C HIS A 170 3.92 20.37 1.43
N ALA A 171 3.60 19.35 0.65
CA ALA A 171 4.61 18.42 0.16
C ALA A 171 5.29 19.03 -1.07
N ALA A 172 6.61 19.19 -1.04
CA ALA A 172 7.36 19.51 -2.24
C ALA A 172 7.06 18.47 -3.32
N GLN A 173 6.78 18.93 -4.52
CA GLN A 173 6.50 18.03 -5.64
C GLN A 173 7.78 17.24 -5.95
N PHE A 174 7.70 15.92 -5.82
CA PHE A 174 8.83 15.06 -6.13
C PHE A 174 9.07 15.03 -7.64
N THR A 175 10.12 15.69 -8.10
CA THR A 175 10.66 15.57 -9.46
C THR A 175 11.62 14.39 -9.49
N GLY A 176 11.11 13.19 -9.81
CA GLY A 176 11.95 11.99 -9.93
C GLY A 176 12.95 12.14 -11.06
N THR A 177 14.21 11.84 -10.77
CA THR A 177 15.26 11.71 -11.80
C THR A 177 15.11 10.32 -12.41
N PHE A 178 14.94 10.26 -13.73
CA PHE A 178 14.86 9.00 -14.46
C PHE A 178 16.03 8.90 -15.41
N TYR A 179 16.58 7.71 -15.57
CA TYR A 179 17.62 7.47 -16.55
C TYR A 179 17.10 7.67 -17.96
N THR A 180 17.91 8.32 -18.78
CA THR A 180 17.79 8.29 -20.22
C THR A 180 18.14 6.88 -20.74
N GLU A 181 17.85 6.63 -22.01
CA GLU A 181 18.21 5.36 -22.64
C GLU A 181 19.72 5.11 -22.65
N ALA A 182 20.53 6.17 -22.88
CA ALA A 182 21.99 6.09 -22.80
C ALA A 182 22.46 5.70 -21.39
N GLN A 183 21.97 6.40 -20.35
CA GLN A 183 22.31 6.09 -18.96
C GLN A 183 21.86 4.68 -18.53
N MET A 184 20.75 4.18 -19.07
CA MET A 184 20.31 2.80 -18.82
C MET A 184 21.25 1.79 -19.44
N ARG A 185 21.75 2.03 -20.66
CA ARG A 185 22.77 1.19 -21.31
C ARG A 185 24.07 1.20 -20.52
N ASP A 186 24.52 2.37 -20.07
CA ASP A 186 25.72 2.52 -19.26
C ASP A 186 25.60 1.74 -17.95
N LEU A 187 24.45 1.86 -17.25
CA LEU A 187 24.17 1.05 -16.06
C LEU A 187 24.28 -0.45 -16.37
N LEU A 188 23.54 -0.95 -17.35
CA LEU A 188 23.50 -2.39 -17.66
C LEU A 188 24.88 -2.91 -18.08
N THR A 189 25.68 -2.09 -18.73
CA THR A 189 27.07 -2.43 -19.10
C THR A 189 27.97 -2.47 -17.87
N ALA A 190 27.88 -1.47 -17.00
CA ALA A 190 28.71 -1.37 -15.80
C ALA A 190 28.46 -2.53 -14.82
N VAL A 191 27.18 -2.90 -14.62
CA VAL A 191 26.80 -3.92 -13.64
C VAL A 191 26.73 -5.35 -14.20
N LYS A 192 27.17 -5.58 -15.44
CA LYS A 192 27.03 -6.87 -16.15
C LYS A 192 27.57 -8.07 -15.38
N ASN A 193 28.67 -7.88 -14.65
CA ASN A 193 29.33 -8.94 -13.88
C ASN A 193 28.92 -8.97 -12.41
N GLU A 194 27.94 -8.15 -12.03
CA GLU A 194 27.45 -8.09 -10.66
C GLU A 194 26.32 -9.10 -10.41
N ARG A 195 26.30 -9.67 -9.21
CA ARG A 195 25.25 -10.62 -8.79
C ARG A 195 23.82 -10.08 -9.04
N LEU A 196 23.62 -8.79 -8.88
CA LEU A 196 22.32 -8.15 -9.02
C LEU A 196 21.93 -7.87 -10.49
N TYR A 197 22.85 -8.10 -11.45
CA TYR A 197 22.60 -7.82 -12.86
C TYR A 197 21.31 -8.45 -13.40
N PRO A 198 21.01 -9.74 -13.18
CA PRO A 198 19.80 -10.36 -13.71
C PRO A 198 18.52 -9.66 -13.23
N ILE A 199 18.47 -9.27 -11.97
CA ILE A 199 17.31 -8.56 -11.37
C ILE A 199 17.19 -7.16 -11.98
N ILE A 200 18.30 -6.42 -12.10
CA ILE A 200 18.32 -5.08 -12.71
C ILE A 200 17.88 -5.17 -14.17
N TYR A 201 18.42 -6.11 -14.93
CA TYR A 201 18.10 -6.32 -16.34
C TYR A 201 16.63 -6.63 -16.56
N VAL A 202 16.08 -7.62 -15.87
CA VAL A 202 14.67 -8.02 -15.99
C VAL A 202 13.73 -6.89 -15.52
N THR A 203 14.12 -6.17 -14.47
CA THR A 203 13.35 -5.00 -13.99
C THR A 203 13.30 -3.89 -15.04
N ALA A 204 14.45 -3.54 -15.63
CA ALA A 204 14.54 -2.50 -16.65
C ALA A 204 13.82 -2.89 -17.94
N LEU A 205 13.98 -4.15 -18.37
CA LEU A 205 13.40 -4.67 -19.61
C LEU A 205 11.86 -4.72 -19.58
N TYR A 206 11.27 -5.20 -18.48
CA TYR A 206 9.81 -5.43 -18.38
C TYR A 206 9.08 -4.40 -17.51
N GLY A 207 9.79 -3.42 -16.96
CA GLY A 207 9.18 -2.41 -16.09
C GLY A 207 8.55 -3.00 -14.82
N LEU A 208 9.14 -4.05 -14.24
CA LEU A 208 8.59 -4.74 -13.08
C LEU A 208 8.74 -3.92 -11.79
N ARG A 209 7.78 -4.10 -10.86
CA ARG A 209 7.97 -3.62 -9.49
C ARG A 209 9.01 -4.48 -8.77
N ARG A 210 9.71 -3.92 -7.77
CA ARG A 210 10.67 -4.69 -6.96
C ARG A 210 10.04 -5.96 -6.39
N SER A 211 8.82 -5.86 -5.87
CA SER A 211 8.07 -7.01 -5.34
C SER A 211 7.68 -8.04 -6.40
N GLU A 212 7.47 -7.61 -7.64
CA GLU A 212 7.14 -8.48 -8.77
C GLU A 212 8.36 -9.25 -9.27
N VAL A 213 9.49 -8.57 -9.48
CA VAL A 213 10.71 -9.25 -9.94
C VAL A 213 11.23 -10.24 -8.90
N LEU A 214 11.17 -9.90 -7.60
CA LEU A 214 11.57 -10.82 -6.54
C LEU A 214 10.56 -11.96 -6.30
N GLY A 215 9.32 -11.78 -6.73
CA GLY A 215 8.28 -12.79 -6.68
C GLY A 215 8.22 -13.71 -7.91
N LEU A 216 9.14 -13.56 -8.88
CA LEU A 216 9.16 -14.44 -10.04
C LEU A 216 9.53 -15.86 -9.63
N LYS A 217 8.69 -16.81 -10.01
CA LYS A 217 8.91 -18.25 -9.89
C LYS A 217 9.12 -18.86 -11.26
N TRP A 218 9.71 -20.03 -11.33
CA TRP A 218 9.95 -20.72 -12.61
C TRP A 218 8.67 -21.04 -13.38
N ASP A 219 7.55 -21.27 -12.68
CA ASP A 219 6.22 -21.43 -13.30
C ASP A 219 5.70 -20.18 -14.02
N SER A 220 6.28 -19.02 -13.69
CA SER A 220 5.97 -17.74 -14.35
C SER A 220 6.63 -17.60 -15.73
N ILE A 221 7.56 -18.50 -16.07
CA ILE A 221 8.37 -18.48 -17.29
C ILE A 221 8.00 -19.67 -18.17
N ASN A 222 7.35 -19.42 -19.29
CA ASN A 222 7.06 -20.45 -20.27
C ASN A 222 8.05 -20.33 -21.44
N PHE A 223 9.05 -21.21 -21.46
CA PHE A 223 10.08 -21.22 -22.52
C PHE A 223 9.54 -21.66 -23.88
N ALA A 224 8.52 -22.54 -23.92
CA ALA A 224 7.92 -23.01 -25.17
C ALA A 224 7.08 -21.92 -25.85
N MET A 225 6.29 -21.20 -25.07
CA MET A 225 5.48 -20.08 -25.53
C MET A 225 6.24 -18.75 -25.53
N GLN A 226 7.49 -18.74 -25.07
CA GLN A 226 8.31 -17.54 -24.87
C GLN A 226 7.57 -16.41 -24.15
N THR A 227 6.97 -16.72 -23.01
CA THR A 227 6.19 -15.76 -22.23
C THR A 227 6.62 -15.71 -20.76
N LEU A 228 6.60 -14.50 -20.19
CA LEU A 228 6.78 -14.20 -18.77
C LEU A 228 5.45 -13.69 -18.23
N THR A 229 4.88 -14.35 -17.22
CA THR A 229 3.61 -13.97 -16.61
C THR A 229 3.82 -13.57 -15.16
N ILE A 230 3.42 -12.36 -14.78
CA ILE A 230 3.51 -11.89 -13.39
C ILE A 230 2.33 -12.44 -12.59
N ARG A 231 2.62 -13.33 -11.62
CA ARG A 231 1.61 -14.01 -10.79
C ARG A 231 1.81 -13.75 -9.30
N HIS A 232 3.05 -13.71 -8.84
CA HIS A 232 3.42 -13.62 -7.43
C HIS A 232 4.11 -12.31 -7.11
N THR A 233 4.07 -11.92 -5.86
CA THR A 233 4.81 -10.75 -5.35
C THR A 233 5.39 -11.07 -3.99
N VAL A 234 6.63 -10.64 -3.76
CA VAL A 234 7.30 -10.73 -2.47
C VAL A 234 7.29 -9.36 -1.80
N ALA A 235 6.76 -9.28 -0.59
CA ALA A 235 6.83 -8.11 0.23
C ALA A 235 7.58 -8.43 1.53
N ARG A 236 8.38 -7.48 2.04
CA ARG A 236 8.94 -7.58 3.37
C ARG A 236 7.91 -7.14 4.38
N VAL A 237 7.57 -8.07 5.25
CA VAL A 237 6.96 -7.87 6.55
C VAL A 237 8.05 -8.27 7.55
N THR A 238 7.84 -8.38 8.84
CA THR A 238 8.81 -8.89 9.83
C THR A 238 9.47 -10.22 9.38
N LYS A 239 8.78 -10.97 8.53
CA LYS A 239 9.29 -12.11 7.73
C LYS A 239 8.95 -11.85 6.26
N VAL A 240 9.72 -12.44 5.33
CA VAL A 240 9.37 -12.40 3.90
C VAL A 240 8.02 -13.10 3.73
N VAL A 241 7.01 -12.35 3.28
CA VAL A 241 5.66 -12.87 3.06
C VAL A 241 5.42 -13.01 1.56
N GLU A 242 5.15 -14.23 1.16
CA GLU A 242 4.68 -14.57 -0.17
C GLU A 242 3.21 -14.19 -0.31
N LYS A 243 2.87 -13.42 -1.33
CA LYS A 243 1.48 -13.11 -1.68
C LYS A 243 1.14 -13.75 -3.02
N ASN A 244 0.29 -14.76 -2.97
CA ASN A 244 -0.26 -15.44 -4.15
C ASN A 244 -1.31 -14.61 -4.90
N LYS A 245 -1.52 -13.34 -4.49
CA LYS A 245 -2.44 -12.41 -5.16
C LYS A 245 -1.71 -11.09 -5.40
N THR A 246 -1.71 -10.65 -6.64
CA THR A 246 -1.36 -9.28 -6.97
C THR A 246 -2.40 -8.33 -6.41
N LYS A 247 -1.97 -7.16 -5.92
CA LYS A 247 -2.80 -6.17 -5.20
C LYS A 247 -4.02 -5.67 -6.00
N ASN A 248 -3.99 -5.81 -7.35
CA ASN A 248 -5.08 -5.45 -8.27
C ASN A 248 -5.09 -6.40 -9.46
N ALA A 249 -6.25 -6.66 -10.07
CA ALA A 249 -6.40 -7.43 -11.31
C ALA A 249 -5.53 -6.90 -12.47
N SER A 250 -5.20 -5.60 -12.48
CA SER A 250 -4.28 -4.96 -13.44
C SER A 250 -2.80 -5.38 -13.28
N SER A 251 -2.45 -6.10 -12.24
CA SER A 251 -1.08 -6.59 -12.00
C SER A 251 -0.83 -7.97 -12.64
N PHE A 252 -1.89 -8.70 -13.03
CA PHE A 252 -1.76 -9.93 -13.78
C PHE A 252 -1.54 -9.56 -15.25
N ARG A 253 -0.31 -9.75 -15.73
CA ARG A 253 0.09 -9.40 -17.09
C ARG A 253 1.17 -10.34 -17.59
N SER A 254 1.13 -10.62 -18.91
CA SER A 254 2.12 -11.44 -19.59
C SER A 254 2.93 -10.58 -20.56
N PHE A 255 4.18 -10.93 -20.71
CA PHE A 255 5.14 -10.30 -21.62
C PHE A 255 5.76 -11.37 -22.52
N PRO A 256 6.03 -11.10 -23.80
CA PRO A 256 6.87 -11.97 -24.60
C PRO A 256 8.31 -11.93 -24.06
N LEU A 257 8.97 -13.08 -24.05
CA LEU A 257 10.41 -13.16 -23.74
C LEU A 257 11.22 -12.81 -24.97
N THR A 258 12.26 -11.99 -24.77
CA THR A 258 13.29 -11.81 -25.79
C THR A 258 14.24 -12.98 -25.80
N ASP A 259 14.98 -13.18 -26.90
CA ASP A 259 16.03 -14.19 -26.98
C ASP A 259 17.09 -13.99 -25.89
N ASP A 260 17.45 -12.73 -25.57
CA ASP A 260 18.38 -12.42 -24.49
C ASP A 260 17.82 -12.79 -23.11
N ALA A 261 16.53 -12.52 -22.87
CA ALA A 261 15.88 -12.93 -21.63
C ALA A 261 15.77 -14.46 -21.52
N VAL A 262 15.45 -15.14 -22.63
CA VAL A 262 15.46 -16.62 -22.68
C VAL A 262 16.83 -17.16 -22.32
N ARG A 263 17.90 -16.61 -22.92
CA ARG A 263 19.29 -17.00 -22.60
C ARG A 263 19.61 -16.77 -21.13
N LEU A 264 19.28 -15.60 -20.61
CA LEU A 264 19.51 -15.27 -19.20
C LEU A 264 18.79 -16.25 -18.27
N PHE A 265 17.51 -16.49 -18.48
CA PHE A 265 16.74 -17.41 -17.61
C PHE A 265 17.24 -18.86 -17.73
N LYS A 266 17.68 -19.32 -18.89
CA LYS A 266 18.31 -20.64 -19.04
C LYS A 266 19.61 -20.77 -18.24
N ILE A 267 20.46 -19.71 -18.25
CA ILE A 267 21.70 -19.69 -17.45
C ILE A 267 21.34 -19.74 -15.95
N LEU A 268 20.37 -18.94 -15.49
CA LEU A 268 19.93 -18.95 -14.10
C LEU A 268 19.39 -20.31 -13.68
N LEU A 269 18.61 -20.98 -14.53
CA LEU A 269 18.08 -22.31 -14.27
C LEU A 269 19.21 -23.37 -14.16
N GLN A 270 20.23 -23.29 -15.01
CA GLN A 270 21.41 -24.16 -14.92
C GLN A 270 22.21 -23.91 -13.65
N GLN A 271 22.36 -22.64 -13.25
CA GLN A 271 23.02 -22.27 -11.99
C GLN A 271 22.26 -22.81 -10.78
N GLU A 272 20.93 -22.67 -10.79
CA GLU A 272 20.09 -23.22 -9.71
C GLU A 272 20.24 -24.74 -9.60
N GLN A 273 20.19 -25.46 -10.74
CA GLN A 273 20.39 -26.92 -10.74
C GLN A 273 21.77 -27.33 -10.19
N TYR A 274 22.81 -26.58 -10.56
CA TYR A 274 24.15 -26.78 -10.02
C TYR A 274 24.17 -26.59 -8.48
N TYR A 275 23.61 -25.49 -7.98
CA TYR A 275 23.57 -25.23 -6.53
C TYR A 275 22.70 -26.23 -5.77
N ARG A 276 21.55 -26.60 -6.32
CA ARG A 276 20.69 -27.65 -5.75
C ARG A 276 21.44 -28.96 -5.59
N ASN A 277 22.23 -29.35 -6.55
CA ASN A 277 23.07 -30.56 -6.47
C ASN A 277 24.24 -30.39 -5.47
N HIS A 278 24.82 -29.17 -5.40
CA HIS A 278 25.95 -28.88 -4.52
C HIS A 278 25.55 -28.86 -3.04
N PHE A 279 24.45 -28.21 -2.71
CA PHE A 279 23.96 -28.10 -1.33
C PHE A 279 23.10 -29.30 -0.90
N GLY A 280 22.56 -30.07 -1.83
CA GLY A 280 21.77 -31.27 -1.55
C GLY A 280 20.60 -30.99 -0.61
N LYS A 281 20.61 -31.62 0.57
CA LYS A 281 19.53 -31.48 1.57
C LYS A 281 19.46 -30.10 2.23
N ASP A 282 20.54 -29.35 2.19
CA ASP A 282 20.62 -28.01 2.79
C ASP A 282 20.11 -26.93 1.81
N TYR A 283 19.79 -27.29 0.56
CA TYR A 283 19.19 -26.38 -0.40
C TYR A 283 17.73 -26.10 -0.08
N ILE A 284 17.37 -24.82 -0.02
CA ILE A 284 15.98 -24.39 0.22
C ILE A 284 15.22 -24.36 -1.10
N ASP A 285 14.37 -25.35 -1.29
CA ASP A 285 13.52 -25.50 -2.46
C ASP A 285 12.27 -24.61 -2.35
N ASN A 286 12.16 -23.59 -3.22
CA ASN A 286 11.08 -22.59 -3.15
C ASN A 286 10.62 -22.06 -4.51
N ASP A 287 11.11 -22.61 -5.62
CA ASP A 287 10.78 -22.24 -7.01
C ASP A 287 11.07 -20.78 -7.42
N TYR A 288 11.67 -19.94 -6.56
CA TYR A 288 12.00 -18.56 -6.95
C TYR A 288 13.18 -18.51 -7.95
N VAL A 289 13.06 -17.60 -8.93
CA VAL A 289 14.10 -17.38 -9.96
C VAL A 289 15.34 -16.69 -9.38
N PHE A 290 15.14 -15.79 -8.42
CA PHE A 290 16.21 -14.97 -7.86
C PHE A 290 16.45 -15.31 -6.39
N THR A 291 17.47 -16.15 -6.18
CA THR A 291 17.84 -16.68 -4.86
C THR A 291 19.35 -16.54 -4.62
N TRP A 292 19.76 -16.72 -3.37
CA TRP A 292 21.13 -17.03 -3.01
C TRP A 292 21.49 -18.44 -3.48
N GLU A 293 22.76 -18.79 -3.37
CA GLU A 293 23.28 -20.10 -3.76
C GLU A 293 22.63 -21.27 -3.03
N ASP A 294 22.24 -21.04 -1.77
CA ASP A 294 21.57 -22.02 -0.90
C ASP A 294 20.04 -22.08 -1.12
N GLY A 295 19.51 -21.32 -2.05
CA GLY A 295 18.08 -21.25 -2.38
C GLY A 295 17.29 -20.21 -1.60
N HIS A 296 17.85 -19.50 -0.60
CA HIS A 296 17.14 -18.42 0.07
C HIS A 296 16.77 -17.29 -0.92
N PRO A 297 15.52 -16.80 -0.92
CA PRO A 297 15.14 -15.68 -1.79
C PRO A 297 15.81 -14.37 -1.34
N TYR A 298 16.14 -13.50 -2.29
CA TYR A 298 16.68 -12.18 -1.96
C TYR A 298 15.67 -11.33 -1.21
N SER A 299 16.11 -10.68 -0.13
CA SER A 299 15.28 -9.71 0.56
C SER A 299 15.12 -8.41 -0.25
N PRO A 300 13.94 -7.76 -0.22
CA PRO A 300 13.73 -6.47 -0.90
C PRO A 300 14.71 -5.37 -0.48
N ASP A 301 15.16 -5.39 0.78
CA ASP A 301 16.12 -4.41 1.29
C ASP A 301 17.53 -4.66 0.77
N TYR A 302 17.96 -5.93 0.72
CA TYR A 302 19.24 -6.29 0.12
C TYR A 302 19.33 -5.73 -1.31
N VAL A 303 18.30 -5.95 -2.14
CA VAL A 303 18.26 -5.45 -3.52
C VAL A 303 18.37 -3.93 -3.58
N SER A 304 17.62 -3.20 -2.75
CA SER A 304 17.66 -1.74 -2.75
C SER A 304 18.99 -1.18 -2.26
N HIS A 305 19.54 -1.72 -1.16
CA HIS A 305 20.82 -1.29 -0.62
C HIS A 305 21.99 -1.61 -1.56
N THR A 306 21.99 -2.83 -2.13
CA THR A 306 23.04 -3.24 -3.06
C THR A 306 22.97 -2.44 -4.35
N PHE A 307 21.78 -2.18 -4.89
CA PHE A 307 21.62 -1.31 -6.05
C PHE A 307 22.22 0.08 -5.82
N HIS A 308 21.93 0.70 -4.68
CA HIS A 308 22.52 1.99 -4.31
C HIS A 308 24.06 1.94 -4.21
N LYS A 309 24.61 0.85 -3.63
CA LYS A 309 26.08 0.63 -3.56
C LYS A 309 26.69 0.50 -4.97
N LEU A 310 26.00 -0.19 -5.88
CA LEU A 310 26.47 -0.34 -7.26
C LEU A 310 26.49 0.99 -8.02
N LEU A 311 25.45 1.82 -7.87
CA LEU A 311 25.45 3.17 -8.46
C LEU A 311 26.66 4.00 -7.98
N LYS A 312 26.97 3.95 -6.68
CA LYS A 312 28.19 4.62 -6.15
C LYS A 312 29.48 4.01 -6.66
N LYS A 313 29.56 2.65 -6.72
CA LYS A 313 30.76 1.94 -7.17
C LYS A 313 31.16 2.32 -8.60
N TYR A 314 30.16 2.53 -9.47
CA TYR A 314 30.36 2.81 -10.89
C TYR A 314 30.17 4.30 -11.25
N ASP A 315 30.11 5.19 -10.25
CA ASP A 315 29.92 6.64 -10.40
C ASP A 315 28.71 7.00 -11.31
N LEU A 316 27.60 6.28 -11.11
CA LEU A 316 26.37 6.48 -11.88
C LEU A 316 25.43 7.44 -11.12
N PRO A 317 24.66 8.28 -11.83
CA PRO A 317 23.68 9.15 -11.20
C PRO A 317 22.72 8.40 -10.29
N HIS A 318 22.42 8.97 -9.12
CA HIS A 318 21.56 8.32 -8.15
C HIS A 318 20.10 8.25 -8.62
N ILE A 319 19.56 7.02 -8.69
CA ILE A 319 18.15 6.72 -8.81
C ILE A 319 17.75 5.65 -7.80
N ARG A 320 16.46 5.55 -7.50
CA ARG A 320 15.94 4.44 -6.69
C ARG A 320 15.74 3.21 -7.57
N PHE A 321 15.82 2.02 -7.01
CA PHE A 321 15.54 0.78 -7.76
C PHE A 321 14.16 0.81 -8.47
N HIS A 322 13.15 1.44 -7.84
CA HIS A 322 11.82 1.58 -8.44
C HIS A 322 11.81 2.47 -9.70
N ASP A 323 12.75 3.39 -9.82
CA ASP A 323 12.82 4.33 -10.93
C ASP A 323 13.31 3.66 -12.24
N LEU A 324 13.89 2.44 -12.16
CA LEU A 324 14.22 1.59 -13.31
C LEU A 324 12.99 1.29 -14.21
N ARG A 325 11.76 1.39 -13.68
CA ARG A 325 10.53 1.18 -14.44
C ARG A 325 10.15 2.34 -15.37
N HIS A 326 10.58 3.55 -15.05
CA HIS A 326 10.08 4.76 -15.72
C HIS A 326 10.47 4.88 -17.20
N PRO A 327 11.67 4.49 -17.66
CA PRO A 327 12.00 4.47 -19.07
C PRO A 327 11.01 3.63 -19.88
N TYR A 328 10.65 2.44 -19.39
CA TYR A 328 9.65 1.57 -20.01
C TYR A 328 8.27 2.23 -20.14
N VAL A 329 7.77 2.83 -19.06
CA VAL A 329 6.43 3.43 -19.02
C VAL A 329 6.32 4.68 -19.90
N LYS A 330 7.35 5.55 -19.94
CA LYS A 330 7.35 6.76 -20.80
C LYS A 330 7.34 6.42 -22.29
N HIS A 331 8.08 5.41 -22.72
CA HIS A 331 8.09 5.00 -24.12
C HIS A 331 6.77 4.36 -24.55
N THR A 332 6.19 3.50 -23.72
CA THR A 332 4.89 2.87 -24.02
C THR A 332 3.74 3.87 -24.06
N THR A 333 3.70 4.84 -23.14
CA THR A 333 2.61 5.85 -23.11
C THR A 333 2.73 6.87 -24.23
N LYS A 334 3.92 7.35 -24.58
CA LYS A 334 4.10 8.29 -25.71
C LYS A 334 3.68 7.65 -27.03
N LYS A 335 4.05 6.40 -27.27
CA LYS A 335 3.68 5.69 -28.50
C LYS A 335 2.18 5.38 -28.55
N TYR A 336 1.58 4.94 -27.43
CA TYR A 336 0.15 4.68 -27.33
C TYR A 336 -0.69 5.94 -27.62
N ASN A 337 -0.27 7.10 -27.15
CA ASN A 337 -0.98 8.37 -27.40
C ASN A 337 -0.78 8.90 -28.82
N SER A 338 0.37 8.62 -29.46
CA SER A 338 0.59 8.99 -30.88
C SER A 338 -0.10 8.05 -31.87
N GLU A 339 -0.29 6.78 -31.52
CA GLU A 339 -0.94 5.76 -32.36
C GLU A 339 -2.46 5.67 -32.15
N LYS A 340 -2.98 6.14 -30.99
CA LYS A 340 -4.44 6.26 -30.78
C LYS A 340 -5.12 7.21 -31.77
N GLN A 341 -4.32 8.04 -32.45
CA GLN A 341 -4.81 8.87 -33.58
C GLN A 341 -4.78 8.16 -34.93
N LYS A 342 -4.22 6.96 -35.06
CA LYS A 342 -3.95 6.33 -36.37
C LYS A 342 -4.27 4.84 -36.52
N THR A 343 -4.97 4.16 -35.70
CA THR A 343 -5.48 2.78 -35.91
C THR A 343 -5.51 1.94 -34.63
N GLN A 344 -6.55 1.11 -34.50
CA GLN A 344 -6.65 -0.02 -33.56
C GLN A 344 -5.57 -1.07 -33.86
N ALA A 345 -4.33 -0.82 -33.48
CA ALA A 345 -3.26 -1.80 -33.56
C ALA A 345 -3.09 -2.50 -32.20
N THR A 346 -3.02 -3.80 -32.24
CA THR A 346 -2.98 -4.73 -31.12
C THR A 346 -1.79 -4.48 -30.18
N LYS A 347 -1.98 -4.74 -28.89
CA LYS A 347 -0.97 -4.67 -27.79
C LYS A 347 0.37 -5.38 -28.11
N ILE A 348 0.40 -6.23 -29.12
CA ILE A 348 1.52 -7.06 -29.58
C ILE A 348 2.56 -6.21 -30.34
N ASP A 349 2.12 -5.25 -31.16
CA ASP A 349 3.05 -4.42 -31.98
C ASP A 349 3.85 -3.40 -31.15
N LEU A 350 3.32 -2.98 -30.03
CA LEU A 350 3.97 -2.04 -29.11
C LEU A 350 5.18 -2.67 -28.41
N ILE A 351 5.09 -3.96 -28.16
CA ILE A 351 6.13 -4.77 -27.52
C ILE A 351 7.25 -5.07 -28.52
N ALA A 352 6.92 -5.37 -29.78
CA ALA A 352 7.89 -5.65 -30.85
C ALA A 352 8.81 -4.44 -31.15
N TRP A 353 8.32 -3.20 -30.96
CA TRP A 353 9.13 -2.02 -31.23
C TRP A 353 10.16 -1.73 -30.12
N VAL A 354 9.82 -1.89 -28.85
CA VAL A 354 10.77 -1.82 -27.72
C VAL A 354 11.89 -2.85 -27.93
N PHE A 355 11.54 -4.03 -28.46
CA PHE A 355 12.47 -5.11 -28.77
C PHE A 355 13.43 -4.79 -29.92
N ARG A 356 12.98 -4.18 -30.99
CA ARG A 356 13.86 -3.82 -32.12
C ARG A 356 14.94 -2.82 -31.73
N PHE A 357 14.62 -1.89 -30.81
CA PHE A 357 15.55 -0.84 -30.42
C PHE A 357 16.64 -1.31 -29.44
N CYS A 358 16.29 -2.20 -28.51
CA CYS A 358 17.28 -2.80 -27.59
C CYS A 358 18.18 -3.84 -28.28
N ILE A 359 17.67 -4.59 -29.26
CA ILE A 359 18.39 -5.70 -29.91
C ILE A 359 19.34 -5.22 -31.03
N PHE A 360 18.98 -4.16 -31.77
CA PHE A 360 19.76 -3.73 -32.93
C PHE A 360 21.17 -3.22 -32.60
N ASN A 361 21.42 -2.81 -31.37
CA ASN A 361 22.73 -2.35 -30.91
C ASN A 361 23.57 -3.43 -30.20
N TYR A 362 22.98 -4.57 -29.84
CA TYR A 362 23.69 -5.65 -29.14
C TYR A 362 24.26 -6.74 -30.07
N SER A 363 23.73 -6.88 -31.30
CA SER A 363 24.14 -7.94 -32.23
C SER A 363 25.50 -7.73 -32.90
N LYS A 364 26.19 -6.60 -32.65
CA LYS A 364 27.51 -6.31 -33.27
C LYS A 364 28.74 -6.60 -32.41
N ARG A 365 28.60 -7.18 -31.20
CA ARG A 365 29.77 -7.66 -30.45
C ARG A 365 29.57 -9.12 -30.06
N SER A 366 30.31 -9.96 -30.77
CA SER A 366 30.47 -11.41 -30.57
C SER A 366 30.76 -11.74 -29.10
N TRP A 367 29.97 -12.62 -28.54
CA TRP A 367 30.32 -13.37 -27.35
C TRP A 367 31.30 -14.48 -27.78
N THR A 368 32.58 -14.30 -27.54
CA THR A 368 33.55 -15.41 -27.42
C THR A 368 33.56 -15.83 -25.95
N LEU A 369 33.49 -17.14 -25.77
CA LEU A 369 33.52 -17.92 -24.53
C LEU A 369 34.63 -17.46 -23.56
#